data_415e8064f7906d8ee135185583209aa1
#
_entry.id   415e8064f7906d8ee135185583209aa1
#
_cell.length_a   1.000
_cell.length_b   1.000
_cell.length_c   1.000
_cell.angle_alpha   90.00
_cell.angle_beta   90.00
_cell.angle_gamma   90.00
#
_symmetry.space_group_name_H-M   'P 1'
#
loop_
_entity.id
_entity.type
_entity.pdbx_description
1 polymer ?
#
loop_
_entity_poly.entity_id
_entity_poly.type
_entity_poly.pdbx_seq_one_letter_code
_entity_poly.pdbx_strand_id
1 'polypeptide(L)'
;MAAAPTPAEDVTTLVTTVCNACHMPDGNSVVPMFPKLAGQHAEYLEKQLADYVAGKRANDAMGPVIPQIKAADIKGIAAFYAGQKPAPGTVNDAALAEAGRKLYEDGNEESGVPACVGCHQPAGEGSP
;
A
#
# COMPACT_ATOMS: atom_id res chain seq x y z
N MET A 1 -32.67 -19.39 6.38
CA MET A 1 -32.29 -18.17 5.63
C MET A 1 -31.14 -17.52 6.38
N ALA A 2 -29.96 -17.67 5.89
CA ALA A 2 -28.80 -16.97 6.46
C ALA A 2 -28.81 -15.52 5.92
N ALA A 3 -28.89 -14.53 6.81
CA ALA A 3 -28.68 -13.14 6.45
C ALA A 3 -27.26 -12.99 5.92
N ALA A 4 -27.09 -12.39 4.74
CA ALA A 4 -25.77 -12.03 4.23
C ALA A 4 -25.10 -11.09 5.26
N PRO A 5 -23.83 -11.33 5.62
CA PRO A 5 -23.14 -10.43 6.54
C PRO A 5 -23.07 -9.04 5.92
N THR A 6 -23.42 -8.04 6.71
CA THR A 6 -23.25 -6.63 6.34
C THR A 6 -21.73 -6.34 6.27
N PRO A 7 -21.18 -6.01 5.11
CA PRO A 7 -19.71 -5.95 4.92
C PRO A 7 -19.00 -4.86 5.73
N ALA A 8 -19.72 -3.85 6.21
CA ALA A 8 -19.13 -2.65 6.78
C ALA A 8 -18.56 -2.80 8.21
N GLU A 9 -19.19 -3.59 9.06
CA GLU A 9 -18.74 -3.76 10.46
C GLU A 9 -17.49 -4.63 10.57
N ASP A 10 -17.42 -5.71 9.79
CA ASP A 10 -16.27 -6.63 9.79
C ASP A 10 -15.00 -5.95 9.29
N VAL A 11 -15.08 -5.14 8.23
CA VAL A 11 -13.91 -4.42 7.67
C VAL A 11 -13.39 -3.37 8.65
N THR A 12 -14.27 -2.57 9.25
CA THR A 12 -13.87 -1.56 10.23
C THR A 12 -13.19 -2.22 11.43
N THR A 13 -13.71 -3.32 11.91
CA THR A 13 -13.12 -4.08 13.01
C THR A 13 -11.75 -4.63 12.64
N LEU A 14 -11.59 -5.25 11.46
CA LEU A 14 -10.30 -5.73 10.97
C LEU A 14 -9.26 -4.61 10.88
N VAL A 15 -9.62 -3.50 10.26
CA VAL A 15 -8.71 -2.36 10.10
C VAL A 15 -8.27 -1.81 11.46
N THR A 16 -9.19 -1.64 12.40
CA THR A 16 -8.92 -1.00 13.69
C THR A 16 -8.27 -1.93 14.73
N THR A 17 -8.39 -3.23 14.60
CA THR A 17 -7.88 -4.19 15.59
C THR A 17 -6.71 -5.04 15.09
N VAL A 18 -6.65 -5.32 13.78
CA VAL A 18 -5.63 -6.21 13.19
C VAL A 18 -4.64 -5.42 12.36
N CYS A 19 -5.11 -4.72 11.32
CA CYS A 19 -4.22 -4.02 10.38
C CYS A 19 -3.48 -2.84 11.04
N ASN A 20 -4.18 -2.11 11.91
CA ASN A 20 -3.67 -0.96 12.67
C ASN A 20 -2.37 -1.28 13.44
N ALA A 21 -2.23 -2.47 13.99
CA ALA A 21 -1.08 -2.83 14.82
C ALA A 21 0.28 -2.63 14.10
N CYS A 22 0.30 -2.78 12.78
CA CYS A 22 1.51 -2.65 11.96
C CYS A 22 1.43 -1.45 11.00
N HIS A 23 0.28 -1.22 10.38
CA HIS A 23 0.11 -0.20 9.34
C HIS A 23 -0.39 1.15 9.86
N MET A 24 -0.65 1.27 11.17
CA MET A 24 -1.26 2.43 11.82
C MET A 24 -2.74 2.64 11.43
N PRO A 25 -3.52 3.41 12.21
CA PRO A 25 -4.97 3.57 11.97
C PRO A 25 -5.32 4.14 10.61
N ASP A 26 -4.45 4.98 10.06
CA ASP A 26 -4.62 5.69 8.80
C ASP A 26 -3.74 5.13 7.66
N GLY A 27 -3.03 4.03 7.90
CA GLY A 27 -2.12 3.44 6.91
C GLY A 27 -0.79 4.19 6.72
N ASN A 28 -0.48 5.17 7.56
CA ASN A 28 0.80 5.88 7.54
C ASN A 28 1.80 5.26 8.51
N SER A 29 2.21 4.01 8.25
CA SER A 29 3.21 3.32 9.07
C SER A 29 4.46 4.19 9.28
N VAL A 30 4.95 4.18 10.53
CA VAL A 30 6.19 4.86 10.93
C VAL A 30 7.37 3.88 11.05
N VAL A 31 7.11 2.60 10.89
CA VAL A 31 8.12 1.53 10.96
C VAL A 31 8.51 1.11 9.55
N PRO A 32 9.80 1.20 9.16
CA PRO A 32 10.23 0.88 7.79
C PRO A 32 9.91 -0.54 7.32
N MET A 33 9.79 -1.50 8.24
CA MET A 33 9.42 -2.89 7.96
C MET A 33 7.98 -3.03 7.47
N PHE A 34 7.08 -2.12 7.89
CA PHE A 34 5.68 -2.16 7.55
C PHE A 34 5.35 -1.10 6.50
N PRO A 35 4.87 -1.48 5.31
CA PRO A 35 4.64 -0.51 4.25
C PRO A 35 3.51 0.46 4.60
N LYS A 36 3.62 1.70 4.12
CA LYS A 36 2.54 2.66 4.12
C LYS A 36 1.47 2.22 3.12
N LEU A 37 0.22 2.27 3.53
CA LEU A 37 -0.94 1.90 2.72
C LEU A 37 -1.82 3.10 2.36
N ALA A 38 -1.68 4.21 3.12
CA ALA A 38 -2.47 5.42 2.92
C ALA A 38 -2.33 5.97 1.50
N GLY A 39 -3.47 6.18 0.83
CA GLY A 39 -3.52 6.73 -0.52
C GLY A 39 -3.01 5.81 -1.63
N GLN A 40 -2.74 4.53 -1.34
CA GLN A 40 -2.40 3.56 -2.36
C GLN A 40 -3.64 3.24 -3.19
N HIS A 41 -3.47 2.94 -4.49
CA HIS A 41 -4.58 2.57 -5.37
C HIS A 41 -5.33 1.35 -4.85
N ALA A 42 -6.67 1.44 -4.82
CA ALA A 42 -7.51 0.35 -4.31
C ALA A 42 -7.29 -0.94 -5.08
N GLU A 43 -7.20 -0.87 -6.40
CA GLU A 43 -6.97 -2.03 -7.29
C GLU A 43 -5.64 -2.73 -6.99
N TYR A 44 -4.60 -1.95 -6.67
CA TYR A 44 -3.31 -2.51 -6.27
C TYR A 44 -3.41 -3.22 -4.92
N LEU A 45 -4.07 -2.60 -3.92
CA LEU A 45 -4.27 -3.21 -2.60
C LEU A 45 -5.13 -4.48 -2.69
N GLU A 46 -6.21 -4.45 -3.49
CA GLU A 46 -7.05 -5.63 -3.73
C GLU A 46 -6.24 -6.78 -4.30
N LYS A 47 -5.43 -6.51 -5.33
CA LYS A 47 -4.55 -7.50 -5.94
C LYS A 47 -3.58 -8.08 -4.93
N GLN A 48 -2.90 -7.26 -4.15
CA GLN A 48 -1.90 -7.71 -3.18
C GLN A 48 -2.53 -8.57 -2.08
N LEU A 49 -3.67 -8.16 -1.53
CA LEU A 49 -4.39 -8.97 -0.53
C LEU A 49 -4.91 -10.29 -1.11
N ALA A 50 -5.44 -10.26 -2.33
CA ALA A 50 -5.88 -11.47 -3.03
C ALA A 50 -4.72 -12.45 -3.27
N ASP A 51 -3.54 -11.94 -3.66
CA ASP A 51 -2.36 -12.76 -3.87
C ASP A 51 -1.86 -13.40 -2.55
N TYR A 52 -1.94 -12.68 -1.42
CA TYR A 52 -1.65 -13.26 -0.11
C TYR A 52 -2.64 -14.37 0.26
N VAL A 53 -3.93 -14.11 0.13
CA VAL A 53 -4.99 -15.08 0.46
C VAL A 53 -4.89 -16.33 -0.44
N ALA A 54 -4.52 -16.15 -1.71
CA ALA A 54 -4.33 -17.25 -2.65
C ALA A 54 -2.97 -17.96 -2.53
N GLY A 55 -2.09 -17.52 -1.63
CA GLY A 55 -0.75 -18.09 -1.45
C GLY A 55 0.23 -17.76 -2.59
N LYS A 56 -0.10 -16.83 -3.46
CA LYS A 56 0.78 -16.37 -4.55
C LYS A 56 1.85 -15.38 -4.06
N ARG A 57 1.60 -14.74 -2.94
CA ARG A 57 2.52 -13.85 -2.25
C ARG A 57 2.70 -14.32 -0.81
N ALA A 58 3.92 -14.34 -0.32
CA ALA A 58 4.26 -14.69 1.07
C ALA A 58 5.11 -13.60 1.70
N ASN A 59 4.95 -13.41 3.01
CA ASN A 59 5.77 -12.52 3.83
C ASN A 59 5.64 -12.95 5.29
N ASP A 60 6.75 -13.02 6.01
CA ASP A 60 6.76 -13.54 7.37
C ASP A 60 5.97 -12.66 8.35
N ALA A 61 5.98 -11.34 8.17
CA ALA A 61 5.22 -10.42 9.02
C ALA A 61 3.72 -10.45 8.74
N MET A 62 3.32 -10.53 7.46
CA MET A 62 1.91 -10.60 7.05
C MET A 62 1.31 -12.00 7.19
N GLY A 63 2.13 -13.05 7.15
CA GLY A 63 1.67 -14.45 7.20
C GLY A 63 0.65 -14.74 8.30
N PRO A 64 0.90 -14.37 9.57
CA PRO A 64 -0.04 -14.59 10.66
C PRO A 64 -1.36 -13.82 10.55
N VAL A 65 -1.40 -12.76 9.75
CA VAL A 65 -2.59 -11.91 9.56
C VAL A 65 -3.52 -12.50 8.49
N ILE A 66 -2.96 -13.12 7.46
CA ILE A 66 -3.71 -13.58 6.28
C ILE A 66 -4.91 -14.49 6.62
N PRO A 67 -4.81 -15.46 7.55
CA PRO A 67 -5.95 -16.30 7.91
C PRO A 67 -7.16 -15.55 8.49
N GLN A 68 -6.98 -14.30 8.92
CA GLN A 68 -8.03 -13.47 9.48
C GLN A 68 -8.77 -12.67 8.39
N ILE A 69 -8.26 -12.66 7.15
CA ILE A 69 -8.82 -11.90 6.02
C ILE A 69 -9.65 -12.84 5.15
N LYS A 70 -10.94 -12.57 5.04
CA LYS A 70 -11.81 -13.25 4.10
C LYS A 70 -11.78 -12.57 2.73
N ALA A 71 -12.00 -13.32 1.67
CA ALA A 71 -12.06 -12.76 0.32
C ALA A 71 -13.09 -11.61 0.17
N ALA A 72 -14.18 -11.68 0.92
CA ALA A 72 -15.22 -10.64 0.92
C ALA A 72 -14.76 -9.32 1.56
N ASP A 73 -13.74 -9.34 2.43
CA ASP A 73 -13.24 -8.16 3.14
C ASP A 73 -12.25 -7.35 2.32
N ILE A 74 -11.60 -7.98 1.32
CA ILE A 74 -10.49 -7.41 0.56
C ILE A 74 -10.83 -6.05 -0.04
N LYS A 75 -11.99 -5.95 -0.71
CA LYS A 75 -12.46 -4.69 -1.32
C LYS A 75 -12.64 -3.57 -0.30
N GLY A 76 -13.22 -3.90 0.84
CA GLY A 76 -13.46 -2.93 1.90
C GLY A 76 -12.17 -2.44 2.54
N ILE A 77 -11.21 -3.34 2.80
CA ILE A 77 -9.89 -3.00 3.35
C ILE A 77 -9.14 -2.11 2.36
N ALA A 78 -9.11 -2.48 1.08
CA ALA A 78 -8.45 -1.73 0.03
C ALA A 78 -9.05 -0.32 -0.11
N ALA A 79 -10.37 -0.20 -0.15
CA ALA A 79 -11.07 1.08 -0.22
C ALA A 79 -10.79 1.97 0.99
N PHE A 80 -10.72 1.39 2.19
CA PHE A 80 -10.40 2.13 3.41
C PHE A 80 -9.03 2.81 3.30
N TYR A 81 -7.98 2.06 2.97
CA TYR A 81 -6.63 2.62 2.90
C TYR A 81 -6.41 3.51 1.68
N ALA A 82 -7.03 3.21 0.54
CA ALA A 82 -7.00 4.06 -0.64
C ALA A 82 -7.59 5.46 -0.37
N GLY A 83 -8.60 5.54 0.49
CA GLY A 83 -9.22 6.78 0.91
C GLY A 83 -8.43 7.59 1.94
N GLN A 84 -7.36 7.04 2.52
CA GLN A 84 -6.56 7.76 3.50
C GLN A 84 -5.57 8.71 2.83
N LYS A 85 -5.26 9.81 3.53
CA LYS A 85 -4.29 10.79 3.04
C LYS A 85 -2.87 10.32 3.37
N PRO A 86 -1.99 10.15 2.35
CA PRO A 86 -0.60 9.80 2.61
C PRO A 86 0.13 10.94 3.32
N ALA A 87 0.85 10.60 4.39
CA ALA A 87 1.74 11.54 5.06
C ALA A 87 3.03 11.70 4.26
N PRO A 88 3.61 12.92 4.20
CA PRO A 88 4.88 13.14 3.52
C PRO A 88 6.00 12.31 4.15
N GLY A 89 6.94 11.86 3.32
CA GLY A 89 8.14 11.21 3.78
C GLY A 89 9.13 12.17 4.42
N THR A 90 10.16 11.62 5.07
CA THR A 90 11.28 12.39 5.63
C THR A 90 12.47 12.29 4.69
N VAL A 91 13.10 13.42 4.40
CA VAL A 91 14.35 13.49 3.66
C VAL A 91 15.50 13.61 4.66
N ASN A 92 16.34 12.57 4.75
CA ASN A 92 17.51 12.56 5.64
C ASN A 92 18.79 13.08 4.98
N ASP A 93 18.87 12.98 3.65
CA ASP A 93 19.98 13.47 2.84
C ASP A 93 19.43 14.25 1.65
N ALA A 94 19.55 15.56 1.71
CA ALA A 94 19.05 16.47 0.68
C ALA A 94 19.78 16.31 -0.66
N ALA A 95 21.07 16.03 -0.65
CA ALA A 95 21.85 15.84 -1.87
C ALA A 95 21.46 14.54 -2.59
N LEU A 96 21.26 13.46 -1.83
CA LEU A 96 20.79 12.19 -2.36
C LEU A 96 19.35 12.30 -2.90
N ALA A 97 18.49 13.02 -2.20
CA ALA A 97 17.13 13.26 -2.64
C ALA A 97 17.08 14.06 -3.95
N GLU A 98 17.93 15.08 -4.11
CA GLU A 98 18.02 15.86 -5.33
C GLU A 98 18.58 15.03 -6.51
N ALA A 99 19.60 14.22 -6.26
CA ALA A 99 20.12 13.28 -7.26
C ALA A 99 19.05 12.26 -7.68
N GLY A 100 18.26 11.74 -6.72
CA GLY A 100 17.14 10.85 -6.97
C GLY A 100 16.03 11.53 -7.77
N ARG A 101 15.67 12.77 -7.45
CA ARG A 101 14.69 13.57 -8.20
C ARG A 101 15.11 13.72 -9.66
N LYS A 102 16.37 14.10 -9.89
CA LYS A 102 16.92 14.26 -11.23
C LYS A 102 16.87 12.94 -12.01
N LEU A 103 17.26 11.83 -11.39
CA LEU A 103 17.17 10.51 -12.01
C LEU A 103 15.72 10.12 -12.32
N TYR A 104 14.79 10.45 -11.43
CA TYR A 104 13.36 10.19 -11.61
C TYR A 104 12.78 10.95 -12.81
N GLU A 105 13.12 12.23 -12.94
CA GLU A 105 12.60 13.12 -13.99
C GLU A 105 13.26 12.90 -15.35
N ASP A 106 14.59 12.74 -15.36
CA ASP A 106 15.42 12.74 -16.59
C ASP A 106 15.84 11.33 -17.04
N GLY A 107 15.89 10.37 -16.10
CA GLY A 107 16.56 9.09 -16.34
C GLY A 107 18.08 9.23 -16.35
N ASN A 108 18.75 8.23 -16.90
CA ASN A 108 20.21 8.24 -17.12
C ASN A 108 20.54 7.47 -18.40
N GLU A 109 20.85 8.17 -19.47
CA GLU A 109 21.16 7.59 -20.78
C GLU A 109 22.41 6.70 -20.75
N GLU A 110 23.44 7.09 -19.98
CA GLU A 110 24.70 6.36 -19.90
C GLU A 110 24.51 4.96 -19.29
N SER A 111 23.63 4.81 -18.30
CA SER A 111 23.30 3.52 -17.67
C SER A 111 22.07 2.84 -18.29
N GLY A 112 21.41 3.47 -19.27
CA GLY A 112 20.22 2.94 -19.91
C GLY A 112 18.97 2.97 -19.03
N VAL A 113 18.92 3.80 -17.98
CA VAL A 113 17.76 3.94 -17.09
C VAL A 113 16.81 5.00 -17.66
N PRO A 114 15.57 4.62 -18.05
CA PRO A 114 14.58 5.58 -18.52
C PRO A 114 14.09 6.49 -17.41
N ALA A 115 13.53 7.65 -17.77
CA ALA A 115 12.88 8.55 -16.83
C ALA A 115 11.67 7.85 -16.16
N CYS A 116 11.68 7.76 -14.84
CA CYS A 116 10.63 7.07 -14.08
C CYS A 116 9.27 7.79 -14.17
N VAL A 117 9.31 9.12 -14.30
CA VAL A 117 8.13 10.00 -14.42
C VAL A 117 7.20 9.59 -15.56
N GLY A 118 7.72 9.02 -16.63
CA GLY A 118 6.93 8.60 -17.79
C GLY A 118 5.89 7.52 -17.49
N CYS A 119 6.16 6.67 -16.51
CA CYS A 119 5.25 5.60 -16.08
C CYS A 119 4.66 5.87 -14.69
N HIS A 120 5.46 6.46 -13.79
CA HIS A 120 5.09 6.65 -12.39
C HIS A 120 4.43 8.00 -12.09
N GLN A 121 4.24 8.88 -13.08
CA GLN A 121 3.68 10.23 -12.96
C GLN A 121 4.57 11.21 -12.17
N PRO A 122 4.34 12.54 -12.25
CA PRO A 122 5.24 13.54 -11.67
C PRO A 122 5.41 13.47 -10.15
N ALA A 123 4.38 13.10 -9.41
CA ALA A 123 4.42 12.95 -7.96
C ALA A 123 4.62 11.49 -7.50
N GLY A 124 4.88 10.57 -8.43
CA GLY A 124 5.02 9.15 -8.11
C GLY A 124 3.70 8.43 -7.79
N GLU A 125 2.58 9.05 -8.10
CA GLU A 125 1.24 8.52 -7.83
C GLU A 125 0.90 7.30 -8.68
N GLY A 126 1.57 7.11 -9.80
CA GLY A 126 1.35 5.99 -10.70
C GLY A 126 -0.03 5.98 -11.36
N SER A 127 -0.39 4.83 -11.88
CA SER A 127 -1.73 4.56 -12.43
C SER A 127 -2.26 3.26 -11.83
N PRO A 128 -3.59 3.15 -11.61
CA PRO A 128 -4.20 1.93 -11.13
C PRO A 128 -4.02 0.77 -12.11
#